data_92b4db957b7dc41fc90a364f30ffb779
#
_entry.id   92b4db957b7dc41fc90a364f30ffb779
#
_cell.length_a   1.000
_cell.length_b   1.000
_cell.length_c   1.000
_cell.angle_alpha   90.00
_cell.angle_beta   90.00
_cell.angle_gamma   90.00
#
_symmetry.space_group_name_H-M   'P 1'
#
loop_
_entity.id
_entity.type
_entity.pdbx_description
1 polymer ?
#
loop_
_entity_poly.entity_id
_entity_poly.type
_entity_poly.pdbx_seq_one_letter_code
_entity_poly.pdbx_strand_id
1 'polypeptide(L)'
;PVTIGDHTYKITYVSMGNPHAVIFVNDIENLEIEKIGPMIEFLDYFPDRANVEFVEVVDLDNLKIRVWERGSGETLACGSGACAAVVAGVVTGRSGPIVSVSLKGGVLEVEWDKTTNQVYLTGDAHFVFKGEAY
;
A
#
# COMPACT_ATOMS: atom_id res chain seq x y z
N PRO A 1 12.78 -9.39 -6.01
CA PRO A 1 11.78 -10.46 -5.89
C PRO A 1 12.02 -11.31 -4.66
N VAL A 2 10.95 -11.73 -4.03
CA VAL A 2 10.98 -12.56 -2.84
C VAL A 2 10.13 -13.79 -3.08
N THR A 3 10.67 -14.98 -2.77
CA THR A 3 9.95 -16.24 -2.95
C THR A 3 9.42 -16.71 -1.61
N ILE A 4 8.11 -16.98 -1.55
CA ILE A 4 7.42 -17.52 -0.39
C ILE A 4 6.65 -18.76 -0.83
N GLY A 5 7.07 -19.93 -0.35
CA GLY A 5 6.53 -21.20 -0.85
C GLY A 5 6.79 -21.35 -2.34
N ASP A 6 5.73 -21.54 -3.11
CA ASP A 6 5.82 -21.71 -4.56
C ASP A 6 5.65 -20.40 -5.34
N HIS A 7 5.49 -19.28 -4.64
CA HIS A 7 5.23 -17.98 -5.27
C HIS A 7 6.39 -17.02 -5.10
N THR A 8 6.67 -16.27 -6.17
CA THR A 8 7.65 -15.19 -6.15
C THR A 8 6.91 -13.86 -6.21
N TYR A 9 7.19 -12.97 -5.25
CA TYR A 9 6.55 -11.67 -5.15
C TYR A 9 7.57 -10.58 -5.45
N LYS A 10 7.13 -9.54 -6.17
CA LYS A 10 7.88 -8.30 -6.31
C LYS A 10 7.42 -7.36 -5.23
N ILE A 11 8.35 -6.89 -4.41
CA ILE A 11 8.06 -5.97 -3.31
C ILE A 11 8.65 -4.61 -3.64
N THR A 12 7.82 -3.57 -3.58
CA THR A 12 8.28 -2.19 -3.64
C THR A 12 8.29 -1.65 -2.22
N TYR A 13 9.47 -1.27 -1.74
CA TYR A 13 9.61 -0.69 -0.41
C TYR A 13 9.33 0.81 -0.46
N VAL A 14 8.47 1.30 0.43
CA VAL A 14 8.15 2.71 0.56
C VAL A 14 8.20 3.09 2.05
N SER A 15 8.86 4.18 2.37
CA SER A 15 8.84 4.74 3.73
C SER A 15 7.95 5.99 3.75
N MET A 16 6.96 5.98 4.63
CA MET A 16 6.08 7.12 4.91
C MET A 16 6.28 7.58 6.35
N GLY A 17 7.53 7.52 6.84
CA GLY A 17 7.84 7.66 8.24
C GLY A 17 7.81 6.33 8.98
N ASN A 18 7.14 5.34 8.39
CA ASN A 18 7.14 3.94 8.80
C ASN A 18 7.33 3.06 7.56
N PRO A 19 7.82 1.82 7.72
CA PRO A 19 8.15 0.98 6.57
C PRO A 19 6.91 0.31 5.97
N HIS A 20 6.84 0.31 4.64
CA HIS A 20 5.78 -0.34 3.88
C HIS A 20 6.35 -1.24 2.80
N ALA A 21 5.83 -2.46 2.70
CA ALA A 21 6.10 -3.38 1.62
C ALA A 21 4.87 -3.44 0.73
N VAL A 22 4.98 -2.93 -0.50
CA VAL A 22 3.86 -2.87 -1.43
C VAL A 22 3.99 -3.96 -2.47
N ILE A 23 2.92 -4.74 -2.65
CA ILE A 23 2.88 -5.87 -3.56
C ILE A 23 1.65 -5.76 -4.45
N PHE A 24 1.85 -5.74 -5.76
CA PHE A 24 0.75 -5.71 -6.73
C PHE A 24 0.28 -7.13 -7.03
N VAL A 25 -1.02 -7.34 -6.94
CA VAL A 25 -1.66 -8.65 -7.14
C VAL A 25 -2.84 -8.51 -8.11
N ASN A 26 -3.28 -9.63 -8.70
CA ASN A 26 -4.35 -9.62 -9.70
C ASN A 26 -5.74 -9.82 -9.10
N ASP A 27 -5.86 -10.52 -7.97
CA ASP A 27 -7.15 -10.84 -7.37
C ASP A 27 -7.07 -10.63 -5.87
N ILE A 28 -7.30 -9.39 -5.47
CA ILE A 28 -7.12 -9.00 -4.08
C ILE A 28 -8.19 -9.55 -3.16
N GLU A 29 -9.41 -9.78 -3.68
CA GLU A 29 -10.52 -10.23 -2.85
C GLU A 29 -10.37 -11.67 -2.39
N ASN A 30 -9.71 -12.50 -3.19
CA ASN A 30 -9.47 -13.90 -2.88
C ASN A 30 -8.08 -14.15 -2.27
N LEU A 31 -7.36 -13.09 -1.96
CA LEU A 31 -6.03 -13.20 -1.36
C LEU A 31 -6.12 -13.72 0.07
N GLU A 32 -5.32 -14.74 0.37
CA GLU A 32 -5.20 -15.29 1.72
C GLU A 32 -4.23 -14.44 2.56
N ILE A 33 -4.68 -13.23 2.92
CA ILE A 33 -3.82 -12.23 3.55
C ILE A 33 -3.33 -12.68 4.94
N GLU A 34 -4.14 -13.43 5.67
CA GLU A 34 -3.75 -13.93 7.00
C GLU A 34 -2.61 -14.95 6.93
N LYS A 35 -2.42 -15.56 5.77
CA LYS A 35 -1.32 -16.50 5.52
C LYS A 35 -0.08 -15.80 4.99
N ILE A 36 -0.26 -14.92 3.99
CA ILE A 36 0.85 -14.29 3.28
C ILE A 36 1.37 -13.07 4.02
N GLY A 37 0.47 -12.29 4.65
CA GLY A 37 0.83 -11.06 5.36
C GLY A 37 1.94 -11.25 6.37
N PRO A 38 1.80 -12.19 7.32
CA PRO A 38 2.86 -12.42 8.31
C PRO A 38 4.18 -12.88 7.70
N MET A 39 4.12 -13.68 6.63
CA MET A 39 5.35 -14.16 5.98
C MET A 39 6.17 -13.01 5.41
N ILE A 40 5.51 -11.98 4.90
CA ILE A 40 6.18 -10.80 4.33
C ILE A 40 6.59 -9.85 5.45
N GLU A 41 5.72 -9.63 6.44
CA GLU A 41 5.99 -8.76 7.58
C GLU A 41 7.29 -9.14 8.29
N PHE A 42 7.55 -10.44 8.44
CA PHE A 42 8.69 -10.96 9.19
C PHE A 42 9.89 -11.32 8.32
N LEU A 43 9.93 -10.91 7.07
CA LEU A 43 11.10 -11.15 6.23
C LEU A 43 12.34 -10.44 6.78
N ASP A 44 13.50 -11.06 6.58
CA ASP A 44 14.78 -10.51 7.03
C ASP A 44 15.12 -9.16 6.41
N TYR A 45 14.51 -8.84 5.26
CA TYR A 45 14.66 -7.53 4.62
C TYR A 45 14.11 -6.38 5.48
N PHE A 46 13.23 -6.69 6.45
CA PHE A 46 12.57 -5.70 7.28
C PHE A 46 12.89 -6.00 8.76
N PRO A 47 14.07 -5.59 9.25
CA PRO A 47 14.50 -5.93 10.62
C PRO A 47 13.50 -5.46 11.69
N ASP A 48 12.84 -4.33 11.45
CA ASP A 48 11.82 -3.79 12.36
C ASP A 48 10.40 -4.14 11.91
N ARG A 49 10.28 -5.13 11.03
CA ARG A 49 9.05 -5.54 10.36
C ARG A 49 8.51 -4.41 9.47
N ALA A 50 7.43 -4.67 8.74
CA ALA A 50 6.82 -3.70 7.83
C ALA A 50 5.32 -3.87 7.78
N ASN A 51 4.61 -2.80 7.46
CA ASN A 51 3.23 -2.88 7.02
C ASN A 51 3.24 -3.40 5.58
N VAL A 52 2.29 -4.27 5.25
CA VAL A 52 2.22 -4.88 3.92
C VAL A 52 0.95 -4.42 3.24
N GLU A 53 1.07 -3.78 2.09
CA GLU A 53 -0.06 -3.38 1.27
C GLU A 53 -0.13 -4.27 0.04
N PHE A 54 -1.23 -5.02 -0.10
CA PHE A 54 -1.55 -5.76 -1.33
C PHE A 54 -2.43 -4.88 -2.19
N VAL A 55 -2.04 -4.67 -3.43
CA VAL A 55 -2.67 -3.68 -4.32
C VAL A 55 -3.11 -4.33 -5.61
N GLU A 56 -4.38 -4.14 -5.96
CA GLU A 56 -4.90 -4.50 -7.28
C GLU A 56 -5.13 -3.22 -8.07
N VAL A 57 -4.55 -3.15 -9.27
CA VAL A 57 -4.73 -2.01 -10.17
C VAL A 57 -6.02 -2.21 -10.95
N VAL A 58 -7.01 -1.33 -10.73
CA VAL A 58 -8.24 -1.32 -11.52
C VAL A 58 -7.99 -0.55 -12.81
N ASP A 59 -7.44 0.65 -12.70
CA ASP A 59 -6.97 1.48 -13.80
C ASP A 59 -5.96 2.50 -13.25
N LEU A 60 -5.51 3.44 -14.09
CA LEU A 60 -4.51 4.44 -13.67
C LEU A 60 -4.99 5.35 -12.54
N ASP A 61 -6.30 5.49 -12.37
CA ASP A 61 -6.90 6.40 -11.41
C ASP A 61 -7.54 5.69 -10.22
N ASN A 62 -7.57 4.36 -10.22
CA ASN A 62 -8.27 3.57 -9.20
C ASN A 62 -7.45 2.36 -8.78
N LEU A 63 -7.22 2.24 -7.48
CA LEU A 63 -6.57 1.09 -6.86
C LEU A 63 -7.49 0.49 -5.80
N LYS A 64 -7.39 -0.83 -5.61
CA LYS A 64 -7.97 -1.51 -4.46
C LYS A 64 -6.83 -2.03 -3.60
N ILE A 65 -6.93 -1.85 -2.29
CA ILE A 65 -5.90 -2.36 -1.39
C ILE A 65 -6.47 -3.16 -0.23
N ARG A 66 -5.67 -4.11 0.24
CA ARG A 66 -5.85 -4.76 1.53
C ARG A 66 -4.54 -4.61 2.30
N VAL A 67 -4.64 -4.25 3.56
CA VAL A 67 -3.49 -3.90 4.37
C VAL A 67 -3.31 -4.90 5.50
N TRP A 68 -2.09 -5.40 5.65
CA TRP A 68 -1.65 -6.17 6.80
C TRP A 68 -0.73 -5.28 7.62
N GLU A 69 -1.25 -4.71 8.71
CA GLU A 69 -0.48 -3.77 9.53
C GLU A 69 0.49 -4.49 10.46
N ARG A 70 1.67 -3.90 10.58
CA ARG A 70 2.71 -4.38 11.47
C ARG A 70 2.18 -4.52 12.90
N GLY A 71 2.19 -5.74 13.42
CA GLY A 71 1.75 -6.04 14.78
C GLY A 71 0.24 -6.13 15.02
N SER A 72 -0.59 -5.83 14.01
CA SER A 72 -2.04 -5.75 14.19
C SER A 72 -2.85 -6.68 13.31
N GLY A 73 -2.28 -7.18 12.21
CA GLY A 73 -3.00 -7.99 11.24
C GLY A 73 -3.76 -7.15 10.22
N GLU A 74 -4.73 -7.75 9.53
CA GLU A 74 -5.50 -7.05 8.52
C GLU A 74 -6.39 -5.98 9.15
N THR A 75 -6.34 -4.75 8.62
CA THR A 75 -7.10 -3.61 9.11
C THR A 75 -8.07 -3.09 8.05
N LEU A 76 -9.07 -2.34 8.49
CA LEU A 76 -10.10 -1.77 7.60
C LEU A 76 -9.60 -0.58 6.82
N ALA A 77 -8.72 0.20 7.40
CA ALA A 77 -8.18 1.40 6.79
C ALA A 77 -6.80 1.71 7.36
N CYS A 78 -5.91 2.17 6.49
CA CYS A 78 -4.58 2.61 6.87
C CYS A 78 -4.19 3.75 5.94
N GLY A 79 -4.19 4.99 6.47
CA GLY A 79 -3.89 6.18 5.67
C GLY A 79 -2.50 6.14 5.07
N SER A 80 -1.48 5.80 5.87
CA SER A 80 -0.12 5.71 5.36
C SER A 80 0.05 4.57 4.36
N GLY A 81 -0.69 3.47 4.53
CA GLY A 81 -0.70 2.35 3.58
C GLY A 81 -1.27 2.74 2.23
N ALA A 82 -2.38 3.51 2.22
CA ALA A 82 -2.95 4.03 0.98
C ALA A 82 -1.96 4.95 0.27
N CYS A 83 -1.29 5.82 1.00
CA CYS A 83 -0.27 6.70 0.44
C CYS A 83 0.91 5.90 -0.14
N ALA A 84 1.40 4.90 0.58
CA ALA A 84 2.48 4.04 0.12
C ALA A 84 2.10 3.31 -1.17
N ALA A 85 0.86 2.82 -1.26
CA ALA A 85 0.37 2.15 -2.46
C ALA A 85 0.40 3.06 -3.68
N VAL A 86 0.00 4.32 -3.53
CA VAL A 86 0.01 5.29 -4.63
C VAL A 86 1.43 5.65 -5.03
N VAL A 87 2.32 5.89 -4.06
CA VAL A 87 3.73 6.16 -4.35
C VAL A 87 4.34 4.99 -5.13
N ALA A 88 4.12 3.77 -4.68
CA ALA A 88 4.61 2.58 -5.38
C ALA A 88 4.01 2.46 -6.79
N GLY A 89 2.72 2.76 -6.93
CA GLY A 89 2.04 2.75 -8.22
C GLY A 89 2.65 3.72 -9.21
N VAL A 90 2.92 4.95 -8.77
CA VAL A 90 3.53 5.97 -9.62
C VAL A 90 4.96 5.58 -10.00
N VAL A 91 5.77 5.18 -9.03
CA VAL A 91 7.18 4.82 -9.24
C VAL A 91 7.31 3.64 -10.20
N THR A 92 6.40 2.69 -10.14
CA THR A 92 6.43 1.50 -11.01
C THR A 92 5.63 1.66 -12.30
N GLY A 93 5.03 2.84 -12.53
CA GLY A 93 4.27 3.13 -13.74
C GLY A 93 2.88 2.50 -13.79
N ARG A 94 2.33 2.08 -12.66
CA ARG A 94 1.04 1.40 -12.58
C ARG A 94 -0.13 2.34 -12.32
N SER A 95 0.13 3.52 -11.78
CA SER A 95 -0.92 4.50 -11.52
C SER A 95 -0.45 5.91 -11.79
N GLY A 96 -1.43 6.84 -11.93
CA GLY A 96 -1.17 8.26 -11.97
C GLY A 96 -0.96 8.83 -10.56
N PRO A 97 -0.69 10.13 -10.46
CA PRO A 97 -0.39 10.78 -9.17
C PRO A 97 -1.62 11.11 -8.34
N ILE A 98 -2.82 11.02 -8.91
CA ILE A 98 -4.08 11.27 -8.20
C ILE A 98 -4.94 10.02 -8.36
N VAL A 99 -5.24 9.35 -7.25
CA VAL A 99 -5.83 8.02 -7.29
C VAL A 99 -6.90 7.88 -6.20
N SER A 100 -8.01 7.24 -6.58
CA SER A 100 -9.00 6.75 -5.62
C SER A 100 -8.57 5.38 -5.15
N VAL A 101 -8.41 5.20 -3.85
CA VAL A 101 -7.96 3.97 -3.23
C VAL A 101 -9.12 3.37 -2.43
N SER A 102 -9.57 2.19 -2.84
CA SER A 102 -10.64 1.46 -2.14
C SER A 102 -10.04 0.51 -1.12
N LEU A 103 -10.44 0.67 0.14
CA LEU A 103 -10.09 -0.21 1.24
C LEU A 103 -11.35 -0.88 1.78
N LYS A 104 -11.20 -1.84 2.69
CA LYS A 104 -12.36 -2.46 3.33
C LYS A 104 -13.25 -1.45 4.06
N GLY A 105 -12.64 -0.42 4.66
CA GLY A 105 -13.37 0.59 5.43
C GLY A 105 -13.95 1.75 4.63
N GLY A 106 -13.66 1.82 3.32
CA GLY A 106 -14.15 2.92 2.48
C GLY A 106 -13.20 3.29 1.38
N VAL A 107 -13.38 4.50 0.83
CA VAL A 107 -12.58 5.01 -0.28
C VAL A 107 -11.85 6.27 0.16
N LEU A 108 -10.57 6.34 -0.15
CA LEU A 108 -9.73 7.51 0.09
C LEU A 108 -9.22 8.03 -1.25
N GLU A 109 -9.06 9.35 -1.36
CA GLU A 109 -8.37 9.95 -2.49
C GLU A 109 -6.96 10.33 -2.06
N VAL A 110 -5.98 9.94 -2.86
CA VAL A 110 -4.56 10.19 -2.57
C VAL A 110 -3.95 10.92 -3.75
N GLU A 111 -3.24 12.00 -3.46
CA GLU A 111 -2.46 12.73 -4.45
C GLU A 111 -1.01 12.82 -4.00
N TRP A 112 -0.09 12.45 -4.89
CA TRP A 112 1.34 12.64 -4.67
C TRP A 112 1.85 13.76 -5.56
N ASP A 113 2.22 14.88 -4.94
CA ASP A 113 2.84 16.01 -5.64
C ASP A 113 4.36 15.77 -5.68
N LYS A 114 4.86 15.36 -6.84
CA LYS A 114 6.29 15.07 -7.01
C LYS A 114 7.18 16.30 -6.86
N THR A 115 6.65 17.49 -7.14
CA THR A 115 7.42 18.74 -7.07
C THR A 115 7.80 19.07 -5.63
N THR A 116 6.85 18.92 -4.71
CA THR A 116 7.06 19.17 -3.29
C THR A 116 7.36 17.91 -2.49
N ASN A 117 7.20 16.74 -3.11
CA ASN A 117 7.26 15.41 -2.47
C ASN A 117 6.26 15.26 -1.33
N GLN A 118 5.12 15.94 -1.43
CA GLN A 118 4.04 15.87 -0.44
C GLN A 118 2.97 14.91 -0.92
N VAL A 119 2.42 14.16 0.03
CA VAL A 119 1.29 13.26 -0.21
C VAL A 119 0.07 13.82 0.54
N TYR A 120 -1.03 13.97 -0.20
CA TYR A 120 -2.29 14.48 0.35
C TYR A 120 -3.30 13.36 0.37
N LEU A 121 -3.95 13.17 1.50
CA LEU A 121 -4.97 12.14 1.70
C LEU A 121 -6.28 12.79 2.07
N THR A 122 -7.35 12.46 1.34
CA THR A 122 -8.70 12.94 1.61
C THR A 122 -9.63 11.75 1.79
N GLY A 123 -10.34 11.71 2.92
CA GLY A 123 -11.40 10.74 3.17
C GLY A 123 -12.75 11.24 2.67
N ASP A 124 -13.83 10.56 3.12
CA ASP A 124 -15.19 10.79 2.60
C ASP A 124 -15.67 12.23 2.72
N ALA A 125 -15.24 12.97 3.71
CA ALA A 125 -15.74 14.31 3.96
C ALA A 125 -14.66 15.35 4.23
N HIS A 126 -13.46 14.94 4.65
CA HIS A 126 -12.46 15.87 5.15
C HIS A 126 -11.05 15.44 4.79
N PHE A 127 -10.16 16.44 4.71
CA PHE A 127 -8.73 16.19 4.67
C PHE A 127 -8.29 15.50 5.96
N VAL A 128 -7.59 14.38 5.85
CA VAL A 128 -7.25 13.54 6.99
C VAL A 128 -5.75 13.54 7.29
N PHE A 129 -4.91 13.67 6.25
CA PHE A 129 -3.47 13.48 6.42
C PHE A 129 -2.70 14.24 5.34
N LYS A 130 -1.55 14.77 5.74
CA LYS A 130 -0.56 15.35 4.83
C LYS A 130 0.83 14.91 5.28
N GLY A 131 1.63 14.38 4.36
CA GLY A 131 2.96 13.90 4.69
C GLY A 131 3.93 13.98 3.54
N GLU A 132 5.14 13.48 3.75
CA GLU A 132 6.18 13.41 2.73
C GLU A 132 6.54 11.96 2.44
N ALA A 133 6.82 11.67 1.18
CA ALA A 133 7.35 10.38 0.75
C ALA A 133 8.88 10.42 0.77
N TYR A 134 9.48 9.34 1.23
CA TYR A 134 10.94 9.20 1.33
C TYR A 134 11.46 8.15 0.37
#